data_195a0a8724a2bc1db5203624d967e298
#
_entry.id   195a0a8724a2bc1db5203624d967e298
#
_cell.length_a   1.000
_cell.length_b   1.000
_cell.length_c   1.000
_cell.angle_alpha   90.00
_cell.angle_beta   90.00
_cell.angle_gamma   90.00
#
_symmetry.space_group_name_H-M   'P 1'
#
loop_
_entity.id
_entity.type
_entity.pdbx_description
1 polymer ?
#
loop_
_entity_poly.entity_id
_entity_poly.type
_entity_poly.pdbx_seq_one_letter_code
_entity_poly.pdbx_strand_id
1 'polypeptide(L)'
;YVKFSNERDQKLSIYTEISEAADGQLTVKKVPLQKKAAAHVRNLGTICEELTGMYKEEEIEVNRCRIKGDCAQLEYLTGITLEDKLDHLLEEGRTEELEKLFFSYIQKVKNIHEKKPFEKTPEFVRVFGNVNLRSDLKCTEISNIDFVPANIILSENKVSVIDYEWTFTFPVPSQFLVYRMIFYYLELNDKRGILKERDFYEKAGILPEDIEVYVEMEHNFQQYILGEHTAMRNMYAQISPGRVEVE
;
A
#
# COMPACT_ATOMS: atom_id res chain seq x y z
N TYR A 1 4.64 20.88 3.20
CA TYR A 1 4.69 19.66 4.02
C TYR A 1 5.84 18.76 3.54
N VAL A 2 6.63 18.23 4.48
CA VAL A 2 7.72 17.28 4.17
C VAL A 2 7.63 16.11 5.15
N LYS A 3 7.71 14.87 4.59
CA LYS A 3 7.73 13.61 5.36
C LYS A 3 8.99 12.83 4.99
N PHE A 4 9.78 12.46 5.96
CA PHE A 4 10.99 11.65 5.79
C PHE A 4 10.70 10.17 6.06
N SER A 5 11.22 9.29 5.20
CA SER A 5 11.22 7.84 5.37
C SER A 5 12.66 7.36 5.59
N ASN A 6 13.28 7.90 6.64
CA ASN A 6 14.69 7.72 6.98
C ASN A 6 15.01 6.43 7.74
N GLU A 7 13.99 5.71 8.23
CA GLU A 7 14.16 4.40 8.89
C GLU A 7 14.30 3.23 7.90
N ARG A 8 14.24 3.53 6.59
CA ARG A 8 14.37 2.54 5.52
C ARG A 8 15.83 2.26 5.17
N ASP A 9 16.07 1.12 4.53
CA ASP A 9 17.36 0.84 3.88
C ASP A 9 17.80 2.03 3.02
N GLN A 10 19.10 2.27 2.95
CA GLN A 10 19.67 3.40 2.19
C GLN A 10 19.25 3.43 0.71
N LYS A 11 18.90 2.27 0.13
CA LYS A 11 18.43 2.14 -1.26
C LYS A 11 16.95 2.51 -1.42
N LEU A 12 16.22 2.61 -0.32
CA LEU A 12 14.77 2.82 -0.25
C LEU A 12 14.41 4.11 0.49
N SER A 13 15.40 4.80 1.07
CA SER A 13 15.19 5.99 1.88
C SER A 13 14.89 7.21 1.02
N ILE A 14 13.72 7.80 1.21
CA ILE A 14 13.22 8.96 0.47
C ILE A 14 12.64 10.01 1.43
N TYR A 15 12.42 11.21 0.91
CA TYR A 15 11.44 12.10 1.50
C TYR A 15 10.37 12.50 0.47
N THR A 16 9.18 12.77 0.98
CA THR A 16 8.06 13.29 0.20
C THR A 16 7.83 14.74 0.57
N GLU A 17 7.82 15.61 -0.43
CA GLU A 17 7.53 17.04 -0.30
C GLU A 17 6.23 17.37 -1.01
N ILE A 18 5.33 18.10 -0.34
CA ILE A 18 4.19 18.76 -0.99
C ILE A 18 4.47 20.25 -0.94
N SER A 19 4.60 20.86 -2.11
CA SER A 19 4.90 22.28 -2.28
C SER A 19 3.84 22.94 -3.15
N GLU A 20 3.56 24.21 -2.84
CA GLU A 20 2.67 25.07 -3.61
C GLU A 20 3.52 26.02 -4.47
N ALA A 21 3.19 26.07 -5.75
CA ALA A 21 3.80 27.03 -6.67
C ALA A 21 3.15 28.42 -6.53
N ALA A 22 3.77 29.45 -7.11
CA ALA A 22 3.26 30.82 -7.02
C ALA A 22 1.86 31.04 -7.62
N ASP A 23 1.43 30.15 -8.50
CA ASP A 23 0.10 30.11 -9.10
C ASP A 23 -0.94 29.30 -8.29
N GLY A 24 -0.56 28.81 -7.10
CA GLY A 24 -1.41 28.00 -6.23
C GLY A 24 -1.44 26.50 -6.61
N GLN A 25 -0.71 26.07 -7.64
CA GLN A 25 -0.67 24.67 -8.01
C GLN A 25 0.15 23.86 -6.99
N LEU A 26 -0.48 22.82 -6.42
CA LEU A 26 0.19 21.86 -5.56
C LEU A 26 0.91 20.80 -6.38
N THR A 27 2.10 20.44 -5.93
CA THR A 27 2.89 19.34 -6.49
C THR A 27 3.43 18.46 -5.39
N VAL A 28 3.51 17.15 -5.68
CA VAL A 28 4.13 16.17 -4.80
C VAL A 28 5.46 15.75 -5.40
N LYS A 29 6.52 15.73 -4.59
CA LYS A 29 7.83 15.24 -5.02
C LYS A 29 8.29 14.13 -4.09
N LYS A 30 8.78 13.04 -4.66
CA LYS A 30 9.54 12.02 -3.96
C LYS A 30 11.00 12.16 -4.34
N VAL A 31 11.85 12.32 -3.35
CA VAL A 31 13.28 12.65 -3.53
C VAL A 31 14.11 11.63 -2.76
N PRO A 32 15.16 11.05 -3.36
CA PRO A 32 16.04 10.15 -2.64
C PRO A 32 16.81 10.87 -1.56
N LEU A 33 16.82 10.34 -0.33
CA LEU A 33 17.63 10.87 0.76
C LEU A 33 19.13 10.63 0.54
N GLN A 34 19.44 9.56 -0.20
CA GLN A 34 20.79 9.19 -0.54
C GLN A 34 20.89 8.80 -2.03
N LYS A 35 22.06 8.97 -2.62
CA LYS A 35 22.29 8.60 -4.03
C LYS A 35 21.91 7.15 -4.35
N LYS A 36 22.06 6.25 -3.37
CA LYS A 36 21.68 4.82 -3.51
C LYS A 36 20.18 4.61 -3.73
N ALA A 37 19.32 5.53 -3.25
CA ALA A 37 17.87 5.46 -3.44
C ALA A 37 17.39 6.06 -4.77
N ALA A 38 18.26 6.65 -5.56
CA ALA A 38 17.87 7.29 -6.81
C ALA A 38 17.22 6.31 -7.82
N ALA A 39 17.68 5.06 -7.86
CA ALA A 39 17.08 4.04 -8.71
C ALA A 39 15.64 3.71 -8.29
N HIS A 40 15.40 3.62 -6.98
CA HIS A 40 14.05 3.40 -6.42
C HIS A 40 13.09 4.53 -6.80
N VAL A 41 13.53 5.79 -6.67
CA VAL A 41 12.70 6.95 -7.05
C VAL A 41 12.45 7.00 -8.57
N ARG A 42 13.47 6.77 -9.40
CA ARG A 42 13.30 6.77 -10.86
C ARG A 42 12.36 5.67 -11.35
N ASN A 43 12.34 4.52 -10.66
CA ASN A 43 11.45 3.41 -11.00
C ASN A 43 9.95 3.79 -10.91
N LEU A 44 9.57 4.82 -10.14
CA LEU A 44 8.20 5.31 -10.05
C LEU A 44 7.63 5.75 -11.41
N GLY A 45 8.48 6.25 -12.31
CA GLY A 45 8.05 6.59 -13.67
C GLY A 45 7.60 5.37 -14.47
N THR A 46 8.40 4.32 -14.46
CA THR A 46 8.06 3.04 -15.12
C THR A 46 6.82 2.39 -14.49
N ILE A 47 6.75 2.36 -13.17
CA ILE A 47 5.58 1.85 -12.44
C ILE A 47 4.32 2.61 -12.82
N CYS A 48 4.37 3.94 -12.91
CA CYS A 48 3.23 4.76 -13.31
C CYS A 48 2.68 4.36 -14.70
N GLU A 49 3.56 4.15 -15.66
CA GLU A 49 3.18 3.73 -17.01
C GLU A 49 2.54 2.33 -17.03
N GLU A 50 3.14 1.37 -16.34
CA GLU A 50 2.65 0.00 -16.23
C GLU A 50 1.28 -0.06 -15.55
N LEU A 51 1.13 0.59 -14.40
CA LEU A 51 -0.15 0.62 -13.67
C LEU A 51 -1.24 1.35 -14.46
N THR A 52 -0.90 2.40 -15.21
CA THR A 52 -1.87 3.12 -16.05
C THR A 52 -2.46 2.19 -17.11
N GLY A 53 -1.64 1.34 -17.72
CA GLY A 53 -2.12 0.32 -18.66
C GLY A 53 -2.99 -0.75 -17.99
N MET A 54 -2.55 -1.22 -16.83
CA MET A 54 -3.16 -2.32 -16.09
C MET A 54 -4.52 -1.97 -15.49
N TYR A 55 -4.71 -0.73 -15.03
CA TYR A 55 -5.91 -0.29 -14.32
C TYR A 55 -7.00 0.27 -15.24
N LYS A 56 -6.71 0.41 -16.53
CA LYS A 56 -7.62 1.03 -17.51
C LYS A 56 -8.97 0.33 -17.63
N GLU A 57 -9.00 -1.00 -17.59
CA GLU A 57 -10.23 -1.79 -17.72
C GLU A 57 -11.18 -1.61 -16.52
N GLU A 58 -10.65 -1.27 -15.36
CA GLU A 58 -11.41 -1.01 -14.14
C GLU A 58 -11.73 0.49 -13.94
N GLU A 59 -11.44 1.32 -14.94
CA GLU A 59 -11.65 2.78 -14.93
C GLU A 59 -10.96 3.47 -13.74
N ILE A 60 -9.76 2.97 -13.37
CA ILE A 60 -8.93 3.54 -12.32
C ILE A 60 -7.78 4.30 -12.98
N GLU A 61 -7.64 5.57 -12.64
CA GLU A 61 -6.50 6.39 -13.05
C GLU A 61 -5.34 6.22 -12.07
N VAL A 62 -4.12 6.46 -12.53
CA VAL A 62 -2.91 6.52 -11.69
C VAL A 62 -2.43 7.97 -11.71
N ASN A 63 -2.14 8.55 -10.54
CA ASN A 63 -1.64 9.92 -10.52
C ASN A 63 -0.32 10.01 -11.28
N ARG A 64 -0.25 11.00 -12.18
CA ARG A 64 0.85 11.12 -13.14
C ARG A 64 2.18 11.33 -12.43
N CYS A 65 3.19 10.63 -12.90
CA CYS A 65 4.57 10.76 -12.44
C CYS A 65 5.47 11.24 -13.59
N ARG A 66 6.33 12.21 -13.27
CA ARG A 66 7.39 12.67 -14.19
C ARG A 66 8.72 12.62 -13.47
N ILE A 67 9.69 11.95 -14.06
CA ILE A 67 11.05 11.90 -13.52
C ILE A 67 11.84 13.12 -13.99
N LYS A 68 12.42 13.86 -13.03
CA LYS A 68 13.33 14.99 -13.27
C LYS A 68 14.64 14.75 -12.52
N GLY A 69 15.66 14.31 -13.23
CA GLY A 69 16.91 13.85 -12.61
C GLY A 69 16.66 12.64 -11.73
N ASP A 70 16.96 12.74 -10.46
CA ASP A 70 16.74 11.70 -9.46
C ASP A 70 15.41 11.88 -8.68
N CYS A 71 14.60 12.86 -9.05
CA CYS A 71 13.35 13.21 -8.37
C CYS A 71 12.13 12.73 -9.17
N ALA A 72 11.13 12.17 -8.50
CA ALA A 72 9.80 11.91 -9.07
C ALA A 72 8.85 13.04 -8.68
N GLN A 73 8.34 13.74 -9.68
CA GLN A 73 7.30 14.75 -9.52
C GLN A 73 5.96 14.13 -9.86
N LEU A 74 5.05 14.10 -8.88
CA LEU A 74 3.72 13.55 -9.01
C LEU A 74 2.67 14.65 -9.02
N GLU A 75 1.58 14.39 -9.74
CA GLU A 75 0.40 15.24 -9.72
C GLU A 75 -0.23 15.22 -8.32
N TYR A 76 -0.59 16.38 -7.79
CA TYR A 76 -1.41 16.44 -6.57
C TYR A 76 -2.88 16.31 -6.97
N LEU A 77 -3.57 15.31 -6.42
CA LEU A 77 -4.97 15.07 -6.71
C LEU A 77 -5.85 15.61 -5.57
N THR A 78 -6.96 16.24 -5.94
CA THR A 78 -8.00 16.69 -5.02
C THR A 78 -9.14 15.69 -4.97
N GLY A 79 -9.74 15.53 -3.81
CA GLY A 79 -10.81 14.57 -3.56
C GLY A 79 -10.78 14.07 -2.12
N ILE A 80 -11.58 13.08 -1.82
CA ILE A 80 -11.54 12.35 -0.54
C ILE A 80 -10.94 10.97 -0.77
N THR A 81 -10.32 10.40 0.24
CA THR A 81 -9.85 9.03 0.14
C THR A 81 -11.04 8.06 0.21
N LEU A 82 -10.86 6.85 -0.34
CA LEU A 82 -11.83 5.78 -0.11
C LEU A 82 -11.96 5.49 1.39
N GLU A 83 -10.87 5.60 2.13
CA GLU A 83 -10.85 5.46 3.59
C GLU A 83 -11.78 6.48 4.26
N ASP A 84 -11.66 7.77 3.94
CA ASP A 84 -12.54 8.82 4.46
C ASP A 84 -14.01 8.57 4.10
N LYS A 85 -14.27 8.11 2.85
CA LYS A 85 -15.62 7.78 2.41
C LYS A 85 -16.23 6.63 3.22
N LEU A 86 -15.44 5.61 3.50
CA LEU A 86 -15.87 4.47 4.31
C LEU A 86 -16.09 4.89 5.77
N ASP A 87 -15.22 5.73 6.33
CA ASP A 87 -15.37 6.25 7.68
C ASP A 87 -16.61 7.12 7.84
N HIS A 88 -16.95 7.96 6.85
CA HIS A 88 -18.22 8.71 6.85
C HIS A 88 -19.44 7.77 6.86
N LEU A 89 -19.41 6.69 6.07
CA LEU A 89 -20.51 5.71 6.10
C LEU A 89 -20.61 5.01 7.46
N LEU A 90 -19.47 4.73 8.10
CA LEU A 90 -19.44 4.14 9.44
C LEU A 90 -20.02 5.09 10.48
N GLU A 91 -19.63 6.37 10.45
CA GLU A 91 -20.13 7.40 11.36
C GLU A 91 -21.66 7.64 11.21
N GLU A 92 -22.18 7.49 9.99
CA GLU A 92 -23.61 7.56 9.70
C GLU A 92 -24.37 6.25 10.06
N GLY A 93 -23.68 5.21 10.53
CA GLY A 93 -24.28 3.90 10.82
C GLY A 93 -24.67 3.07 9.58
N ARG A 94 -24.22 3.47 8.39
CA ARG A 94 -24.51 2.85 7.07
C ARG A 94 -23.54 1.71 6.76
N THR A 95 -23.43 0.76 7.68
CA THR A 95 -22.41 -0.31 7.62
C THR A 95 -22.60 -1.27 6.44
N GLU A 96 -23.84 -1.49 5.98
CA GLU A 96 -24.10 -2.33 4.80
C GLU A 96 -23.63 -1.67 3.49
N GLU A 97 -23.81 -0.36 3.38
CA GLU A 97 -23.33 0.41 2.23
C GLU A 97 -21.81 0.50 2.24
N LEU A 98 -21.21 0.68 3.42
CA LEU A 98 -19.77 0.61 3.60
C LEU A 98 -19.23 -0.74 3.10
N GLU A 99 -19.80 -1.84 3.57
CA GLU A 99 -19.39 -3.18 3.18
C GLU A 99 -19.50 -3.37 1.67
N LYS A 100 -20.66 -3.02 1.09
CA LYS A 100 -20.86 -3.10 -0.36
C LYS A 100 -19.83 -2.28 -1.15
N LEU A 101 -19.54 -1.06 -0.71
CA LEU A 101 -18.54 -0.22 -1.34
C LEU A 101 -17.15 -0.83 -1.22
N PHE A 102 -16.76 -1.27 -0.03
CA PHE A 102 -15.46 -1.89 0.21
C PHE A 102 -15.25 -3.13 -0.68
N PHE A 103 -16.21 -4.04 -0.71
CA PHE A 103 -16.15 -5.26 -1.52
C PHE A 103 -16.17 -4.97 -3.03
N SER A 104 -16.73 -3.85 -3.48
CA SER A 104 -16.61 -3.44 -4.88
C SER A 104 -15.15 -3.16 -5.29
N TYR A 105 -14.33 -2.60 -4.39
CA TYR A 105 -12.90 -2.40 -4.62
C TYR A 105 -12.09 -3.69 -4.49
N ILE A 106 -12.45 -4.59 -3.57
CA ILE A 106 -11.87 -5.94 -3.53
C ILE A 106 -12.10 -6.64 -4.87
N GLN A 107 -13.31 -6.52 -5.44
CA GLN A 107 -13.60 -7.12 -6.74
C GLN A 107 -12.74 -6.52 -7.86
N LYS A 108 -12.51 -5.19 -7.85
CA LYS A 108 -11.57 -4.54 -8.79
C LYS A 108 -10.16 -5.11 -8.67
N VAL A 109 -9.64 -5.29 -7.44
CA VAL A 109 -8.33 -5.93 -7.23
C VAL A 109 -8.31 -7.34 -7.82
N LYS A 110 -9.34 -8.15 -7.59
CA LYS A 110 -9.44 -9.50 -8.16
C LYS A 110 -9.48 -9.46 -9.70
N ASN A 111 -10.31 -8.59 -10.28
CA ASN A 111 -10.41 -8.45 -11.73
C ASN A 111 -9.06 -8.07 -12.36
N ILE A 112 -8.30 -7.19 -11.72
CA ILE A 112 -6.99 -6.75 -12.18
C ILE A 112 -5.94 -7.85 -12.02
N HIS A 113 -5.91 -8.54 -10.86
CA HIS A 113 -4.74 -9.34 -10.45
C HIS A 113 -4.94 -10.87 -10.56
N GLU A 114 -6.15 -11.39 -10.76
CA GLU A 114 -6.40 -12.83 -10.87
C GLU A 114 -6.33 -13.34 -12.32
N LYS A 115 -5.19 -13.14 -13.00
CA LYS A 115 -5.04 -13.47 -14.41
C LYS A 115 -4.39 -14.83 -14.68
N LYS A 116 -3.49 -15.30 -13.81
CA LYS A 116 -2.75 -16.56 -13.93
C LYS A 116 -2.49 -17.21 -12.57
N PRO A 117 -2.18 -18.51 -12.51
CA PRO A 117 -1.71 -19.15 -11.28
C PRO A 117 -0.47 -18.45 -10.74
N PHE A 118 -0.40 -18.37 -9.41
CA PHE A 118 0.78 -17.84 -8.73
C PHE A 118 1.88 -18.92 -8.62
N GLU A 119 3.10 -18.50 -8.95
CA GLU A 119 4.30 -19.29 -8.71
C GLU A 119 5.34 -18.44 -7.98
N LYS A 120 5.94 -19.00 -6.93
CA LYS A 120 6.99 -18.31 -6.19
C LYS A 120 8.22 -18.09 -7.05
N THR A 121 8.69 -16.83 -7.08
CA THR A 121 9.96 -16.47 -7.72
C THR A 121 11.04 -16.16 -6.67
N PRO A 122 12.33 -16.17 -7.02
CA PRO A 122 13.40 -15.76 -6.11
C PRO A 122 13.21 -14.31 -5.60
N GLU A 123 12.67 -13.42 -6.44
CA GLU A 123 12.36 -12.04 -6.07
C GLU A 123 11.27 -11.97 -5.00
N PHE A 124 10.20 -12.77 -5.15
CA PHE A 124 9.15 -12.90 -4.16
C PHE A 124 9.74 -13.38 -2.82
N VAL A 125 10.52 -14.44 -2.83
CA VAL A 125 11.11 -15.00 -1.60
C VAL A 125 12.02 -13.98 -0.90
N ARG A 126 12.77 -13.19 -1.66
CA ARG A 126 13.62 -12.13 -1.10
C ARG A 126 12.85 -11.06 -0.35
N VAL A 127 11.63 -10.73 -0.77
CA VAL A 127 10.81 -9.66 -0.18
C VAL A 127 9.87 -10.21 0.89
N PHE A 128 9.20 -11.31 0.61
CA PHE A 128 8.11 -11.84 1.43
C PHE A 128 8.47 -13.12 2.20
N GLY A 129 9.69 -13.65 2.03
CA GLY A 129 10.13 -14.88 2.66
C GLY A 129 9.68 -16.15 1.92
N ASN A 130 10.21 -17.29 2.34
CA ASN A 130 9.82 -18.59 1.78
C ASN A 130 8.61 -19.17 2.52
N VAL A 131 7.52 -18.42 2.53
CA VAL A 131 6.27 -18.77 3.21
C VAL A 131 5.52 -19.91 2.51
N ASN A 132 4.68 -20.63 3.26
CA ASN A 132 3.89 -21.75 2.71
C ASN A 132 2.52 -21.25 2.25
N LEU A 133 2.36 -21.01 0.96
CA LEU A 133 1.13 -20.54 0.33
C LEU A 133 0.33 -21.67 -0.30
N ARG A 134 -0.99 -21.51 -0.36
CA ARG A 134 -1.88 -22.43 -1.10
C ARG A 134 -1.52 -22.47 -2.59
N SER A 135 -1.83 -23.56 -3.24
CA SER A 135 -1.50 -23.79 -4.65
C SER A 135 -2.50 -23.18 -5.65
N ASP A 136 -3.67 -22.75 -5.18
CA ASP A 136 -4.77 -22.22 -6.00
C ASP A 136 -4.78 -20.69 -6.13
N LEU A 137 -3.78 -20.01 -5.57
CA LEU A 137 -3.66 -18.56 -5.62
C LEU A 137 -3.39 -18.07 -7.04
N LYS A 138 -3.89 -16.88 -7.33
CA LYS A 138 -3.72 -16.21 -8.63
C LYS A 138 -2.94 -14.89 -8.48
N CYS A 139 -2.37 -14.43 -9.58
CA CYS A 139 -1.55 -13.22 -9.65
C CYS A 139 -1.53 -12.59 -11.05
N THR A 140 -0.82 -11.48 -11.17
CA THR A 140 -0.28 -10.90 -12.41
C THR A 140 1.24 -10.76 -12.29
N GLU A 141 1.90 -10.27 -13.34
CA GLU A 141 3.35 -9.97 -13.33
C GLU A 141 3.69 -8.74 -12.48
N ILE A 142 2.74 -7.81 -12.36
CA ILE A 142 2.92 -6.54 -11.65
C ILE A 142 1.92 -6.47 -10.51
N SER A 143 2.38 -6.12 -9.33
CA SER A 143 1.56 -6.13 -8.12
C SER A 143 1.82 -4.87 -7.30
N ASN A 144 0.82 -3.96 -7.27
CA ASN A 144 0.81 -2.82 -6.36
C ASN A 144 0.22 -3.25 -5.01
N ILE A 145 1.08 -3.49 -4.03
CA ILE A 145 0.63 -3.90 -2.70
C ILE A 145 0.12 -2.73 -1.84
N ASP A 146 0.28 -1.50 -2.31
CA ASP A 146 -0.25 -0.28 -1.67
C ASP A 146 -1.62 0.15 -2.22
N PHE A 147 -2.31 -0.73 -2.95
CA PHE A 147 -3.69 -0.52 -3.33
C PHE A 147 -4.61 -0.69 -2.10
N VAL A 148 -4.52 0.27 -1.19
CA VAL A 148 -5.26 0.31 0.07
C VAL A 148 -6.19 1.53 0.12
N PRO A 149 -7.27 1.53 0.92
CA PRO A 149 -8.27 2.60 0.90
C PRO A 149 -7.72 4.02 1.09
N ALA A 150 -6.67 4.19 1.89
CA ALA A 150 -6.00 5.49 2.11
C ALA A 150 -5.30 6.04 0.85
N ASN A 151 -4.98 5.17 -0.12
CA ASN A 151 -4.27 5.51 -1.36
C ASN A 151 -5.18 5.57 -2.59
N ILE A 152 -6.49 5.52 -2.40
CA ILE A 152 -7.49 5.63 -3.47
C ILE A 152 -8.25 6.94 -3.28
N ILE A 153 -8.10 7.86 -4.23
CA ILE A 153 -8.76 9.16 -4.24
C ILE A 153 -10.04 9.09 -5.07
N LEU A 154 -11.13 9.51 -4.46
CA LEU A 154 -12.43 9.65 -5.07
C LEU A 154 -12.68 11.14 -5.37
N SER A 155 -12.88 11.47 -6.62
CA SER A 155 -13.38 12.77 -7.09
C SER A 155 -14.71 12.58 -7.81
N GLU A 156 -15.41 13.66 -8.22
CA GLU A 156 -16.80 13.60 -8.73
C GLU A 156 -17.07 12.51 -9.76
N ASN A 157 -16.12 12.23 -10.66
CA ASN A 157 -16.30 11.24 -11.73
C ASN A 157 -15.07 10.33 -11.94
N LYS A 158 -14.13 10.32 -10.99
CA LYS A 158 -12.86 9.62 -11.17
C LYS A 158 -12.44 8.89 -9.90
N VAL A 159 -11.85 7.73 -10.11
CA VAL A 159 -11.14 6.96 -9.10
C VAL A 159 -9.67 6.98 -9.47
N SER A 160 -8.82 7.40 -8.57
CA SER A 160 -7.39 7.50 -8.84
C SER A 160 -6.58 6.86 -7.73
N VAL A 161 -5.50 6.16 -8.10
CA VAL A 161 -4.55 5.57 -7.15
C VAL A 161 -3.33 6.49 -7.02
N ILE A 162 -2.94 6.73 -5.77
CA ILE A 162 -1.74 7.46 -5.40
C ILE A 162 -0.80 6.56 -4.60
N ASP A 163 0.41 7.01 -4.34
CA ASP A 163 1.40 6.37 -3.46
C ASP A 163 1.67 4.89 -3.78
N TYR A 164 1.81 4.59 -5.07
CA TYR A 164 2.09 3.25 -5.59
C TYR A 164 3.58 2.87 -5.53
N GLU A 165 4.29 3.33 -4.53
CA GLU A 165 5.73 3.14 -4.36
C GLU A 165 6.11 1.66 -4.23
N TRP A 166 5.27 0.89 -3.52
CA TRP A 166 5.47 -0.54 -3.33
C TRP A 166 4.75 -1.36 -4.39
N THR A 167 5.13 -1.11 -5.63
CA THR A 167 4.73 -1.93 -6.78
C THR A 167 5.89 -2.81 -7.20
N PHE A 168 5.65 -4.09 -7.25
CA PHE A 168 6.63 -5.11 -7.66
C PHE A 168 6.39 -5.57 -9.08
N THR A 169 7.47 -5.74 -9.85
CA THR A 169 7.48 -6.29 -11.22
C THR A 169 7.74 -7.80 -11.21
N PHE A 170 7.24 -8.48 -10.21
CA PHE A 170 7.19 -9.92 -10.05
C PHE A 170 5.86 -10.33 -9.42
N PRO A 171 5.40 -11.58 -9.62
CA PRO A 171 4.12 -12.04 -9.11
C PRO A 171 4.03 -11.97 -7.59
N VAL A 172 2.89 -11.41 -7.10
CA VAL A 172 2.46 -11.48 -5.70
C VAL A 172 1.02 -11.99 -5.70
N PRO A 173 0.61 -12.90 -4.79
CA PRO A 173 -0.76 -13.38 -4.74
C PRO A 173 -1.78 -12.24 -4.62
N SER A 174 -2.79 -12.19 -5.49
CA SER A 174 -3.87 -11.19 -5.44
C SER A 174 -4.56 -11.17 -4.08
N GLN A 175 -4.69 -12.33 -3.46
CA GLN A 175 -5.31 -12.48 -2.15
C GLN A 175 -4.50 -11.78 -1.04
N PHE A 176 -3.16 -11.70 -1.16
CA PHE A 176 -2.36 -10.88 -0.25
C PHE A 176 -2.65 -9.37 -0.40
N LEU A 177 -2.90 -8.89 -1.63
CA LEU A 177 -3.31 -7.50 -1.83
C LEU A 177 -4.66 -7.23 -1.16
N VAL A 178 -5.61 -8.16 -1.31
CA VAL A 178 -6.92 -8.10 -0.65
C VAL A 178 -6.77 -8.13 0.88
N TYR A 179 -5.91 -9.02 1.41
CA TYR A 179 -5.57 -9.05 2.83
C TYR A 179 -5.08 -7.68 3.31
N ARG A 180 -4.13 -7.06 2.60
CA ARG A 180 -3.61 -5.73 2.95
C ARG A 180 -4.68 -4.64 2.94
N MET A 181 -5.59 -4.64 1.95
CA MET A 181 -6.73 -3.70 1.94
C MET A 181 -7.57 -3.81 3.21
N ILE A 182 -7.91 -5.05 3.62
CA ILE A 182 -8.72 -5.30 4.82
C ILE A 182 -7.93 -4.91 6.07
N PHE A 183 -6.69 -5.39 6.20
CA PHE A 183 -5.82 -5.14 7.34
C PHE A 183 -5.61 -3.64 7.58
N TYR A 184 -5.18 -2.90 6.56
CA TYR A 184 -4.90 -1.47 6.67
C TYR A 184 -6.15 -0.64 6.95
N TYR A 185 -7.33 -1.10 6.54
CA TYR A 185 -8.57 -0.44 6.89
C TYR A 185 -9.07 -0.81 8.28
N LEU A 186 -9.17 -2.10 8.61
CA LEU A 186 -9.82 -2.53 9.86
C LEU A 186 -8.92 -2.46 11.09
N GLU A 187 -7.61 -2.81 10.94
CA GLU A 187 -6.76 -3.05 12.11
C GLU A 187 -6.01 -1.81 12.60
N LEU A 188 -5.85 -0.79 11.76
CA LEU A 188 -5.08 0.40 12.11
C LEU A 188 -5.89 1.52 12.78
N ASN A 189 -7.20 1.33 12.98
CA ASN A 189 -8.06 2.33 13.61
C ASN A 189 -9.09 1.65 14.52
N ASP A 190 -8.96 1.87 15.83
CA ASP A 190 -9.83 1.28 16.86
C ASP A 190 -11.31 1.63 16.68
N LYS A 191 -11.63 2.79 16.07
CA LYS A 191 -13.02 3.19 15.78
C LYS A 191 -13.73 2.21 14.83
N ARG A 192 -12.98 1.46 14.04
CA ARG A 192 -13.49 0.46 13.08
C ARG A 192 -13.68 -0.92 13.70
N GLY A 193 -13.45 -1.06 15.02
CA GLY A 193 -13.54 -2.34 15.75
C GLY A 193 -14.89 -3.05 15.58
N ILE A 194 -16.00 -2.31 15.47
CA ILE A 194 -17.34 -2.86 15.23
C ILE A 194 -17.45 -3.63 13.90
N LEU A 195 -16.58 -3.32 12.92
CA LEU A 195 -16.58 -4.00 11.63
C LEU A 195 -15.88 -5.38 11.69
N LYS A 196 -15.11 -5.67 12.74
CA LYS A 196 -14.41 -6.96 12.90
C LYS A 196 -15.39 -8.14 13.01
N GLU A 197 -16.60 -7.91 13.55
CA GLU A 197 -17.67 -8.91 13.64
C GLU A 197 -18.35 -9.22 12.29
N ARG A 198 -17.97 -8.52 11.21
CA ARG A 198 -18.60 -8.65 9.88
C ARG A 198 -17.84 -9.60 8.93
N ASP A 199 -16.87 -10.33 9.44
CA ASP A 199 -16.15 -11.39 8.73
C ASP A 199 -15.59 -11.01 7.34
N PHE A 200 -14.96 -9.83 7.26
CA PHE A 200 -14.41 -9.31 6.01
C PHE A 200 -13.42 -10.27 5.34
N TYR A 201 -12.57 -10.92 6.12
CA TYR A 201 -11.59 -11.88 5.59
C TYR A 201 -12.28 -13.10 4.99
N GLU A 202 -13.22 -13.71 5.71
CA GLU A 202 -13.96 -14.88 5.24
C GLU A 202 -14.77 -14.56 3.97
N LYS A 203 -15.48 -13.42 3.95
CA LYS A 203 -16.22 -12.94 2.78
C LYS A 203 -15.33 -12.65 1.58
N ALA A 204 -14.07 -12.29 1.79
CA ALA A 204 -13.07 -12.11 0.75
C ALA A 204 -12.47 -13.42 0.26
N GLY A 205 -12.75 -14.56 0.94
CA GLY A 205 -12.20 -15.88 0.66
C GLY A 205 -10.82 -16.12 1.26
N ILE A 206 -10.48 -15.35 2.31
CA ILE A 206 -9.23 -15.50 3.07
C ILE A 206 -9.52 -16.39 4.29
N LEU A 207 -8.88 -17.54 4.35
CA LEU A 207 -9.05 -18.48 5.44
C LEU A 207 -8.19 -18.07 6.66
N PRO A 208 -8.51 -18.54 7.88
CA PRO A 208 -7.71 -18.24 9.06
C PRO A 208 -6.22 -18.61 8.90
N GLU A 209 -5.93 -19.76 8.29
CA GLU A 209 -4.56 -20.20 7.98
C GLU A 209 -3.83 -19.29 6.97
N ASP A 210 -4.55 -18.67 6.03
CA ASP A 210 -3.99 -17.70 5.10
C ASP A 210 -3.57 -16.42 5.84
N ILE A 211 -4.35 -15.99 6.84
CA ILE A 211 -4.06 -14.78 7.63
C ILE A 211 -2.71 -14.90 8.32
N GLU A 212 -2.41 -16.05 8.95
CA GLU A 212 -1.12 -16.27 9.60
C GLU A 212 0.05 -16.13 8.62
N VAL A 213 -0.10 -16.69 7.42
CA VAL A 213 0.92 -16.60 6.35
C VAL A 213 1.06 -15.16 5.85
N TYR A 214 -0.04 -14.42 5.71
CA TYR A 214 0.01 -13.03 5.25
C TYR A 214 0.58 -12.08 6.30
N VAL A 215 0.37 -12.35 7.58
CA VAL A 215 1.06 -11.65 8.69
C VAL A 215 2.57 -11.87 8.59
N GLU A 216 3.02 -13.09 8.33
CA GLU A 216 4.44 -13.39 8.13
C GLU A 216 5.00 -12.68 6.89
N MET A 217 4.27 -12.67 5.77
CA MET A 217 4.64 -11.92 4.56
C MET A 217 4.78 -10.42 4.83
N GLU A 218 3.82 -9.83 5.56
CA GLU A 218 3.87 -8.41 5.93
C GLU A 218 5.10 -8.12 6.81
N HIS A 219 5.36 -8.97 7.81
CA HIS A 219 6.55 -8.85 8.65
C HIS A 219 7.84 -8.90 7.83
N ASN A 220 7.97 -9.88 6.93
CA ASN A 220 9.14 -10.01 6.06
C ASN A 220 9.31 -8.80 5.13
N PHE A 221 8.20 -8.28 4.59
CA PHE A 221 8.22 -7.05 3.80
C PHE A 221 8.70 -5.85 4.61
N GLN A 222 8.24 -5.69 5.84
CA GLN A 222 8.73 -4.62 6.73
C GLN A 222 10.23 -4.77 7.01
N GLN A 223 10.73 -5.99 7.24
CA GLN A 223 12.17 -6.25 7.37
C GLN A 223 12.94 -5.92 6.08
N TYR A 224 12.39 -6.25 4.92
CA TYR A 224 12.98 -5.87 3.62
C TYR A 224 13.11 -4.35 3.47
N ILE A 225 12.10 -3.59 3.89
CA ILE A 225 12.15 -2.11 3.87
C ILE A 225 13.22 -1.57 4.81
N LEU A 226 13.32 -2.11 6.01
CA LEU A 226 14.30 -1.68 7.03
C LEU A 226 15.73 -2.07 6.64
N GLY A 227 15.92 -3.20 5.94
CA GLY A 227 17.23 -3.72 5.61
C GLY A 227 18.03 -4.04 6.87
N GLU A 228 19.31 -3.61 6.89
CA GLU A 228 20.18 -3.75 8.07
C GLU A 228 19.94 -2.68 9.15
N HIS A 229 19.04 -1.73 8.91
CA HIS A 229 18.71 -0.70 9.89
C HIS A 229 17.89 -1.28 11.03
N THR A 230 18.41 -1.13 12.25
CA THR A 230 17.58 -1.29 13.44
C THR A 230 16.69 -0.04 13.55
N ALA A 231 15.39 -0.20 13.43
CA ALA A 231 14.46 0.90 13.60
C ALA A 231 14.74 1.60 14.95
N MET A 232 14.77 2.93 14.98
CA MET A 232 15.02 3.70 16.21
C MET A 232 14.14 3.24 17.38
N ARG A 233 12.89 2.86 17.07
CA ARG A 233 11.94 2.26 18.01
C ARG A 233 12.49 1.01 18.70
N ASN A 234 13.19 0.14 17.95
CA ASN A 234 13.79 -1.08 18.48
C ASN A 234 15.07 -0.77 19.26
N MET A 235 15.85 0.26 18.84
CA MET A 235 16.99 0.75 19.61
C MET A 235 16.54 1.30 20.97
N TYR A 236 15.48 2.10 21.02
CA TYR A 236 14.94 2.60 22.29
C TYR A 236 14.45 1.47 23.19
N ALA A 237 13.81 0.44 22.65
CA ALA A 237 13.39 -0.73 23.41
C ALA A 237 14.58 -1.53 24.00
N GLN A 238 15.72 -1.56 23.29
CA GLN A 238 16.96 -2.21 23.78
C GLN A 238 17.71 -1.38 24.82
N ILE A 239 17.70 -0.05 24.70
CA ILE A 239 18.42 0.88 25.58
C ILE A 239 17.62 1.20 26.84
N SER A 240 16.29 1.18 26.77
CA SER A 240 15.40 1.45 27.89
C SER A 240 14.36 0.34 28.03
N PRO A 241 14.73 -0.83 28.59
CA PRO A 241 13.84 -1.99 28.73
C PRO A 241 12.79 -1.86 29.85
N GLY A 242 12.57 -0.68 30.40
CA GLY A 242 11.56 -0.41 31.42
C GLY A 242 10.73 0.82 31.08
N ARG A 243 9.42 0.69 30.92
CA ARG A 243 8.50 1.82 31.11
C ARG A 243 8.67 2.33 32.53
N VAL A 244 9.15 3.53 32.69
CA VAL A 244 8.95 4.27 33.94
C VAL A 244 7.48 4.66 33.95
N GLU A 245 6.66 3.96 34.72
CA GLU A 245 5.34 4.48 35.10
C GLU A 245 5.60 5.70 35.98
N VAL A 246 5.27 6.87 35.48
CA VAL A 246 5.23 8.10 36.28
C VAL A 246 3.86 8.07 36.95
N GLU A 247 3.86 7.86 38.29
CA GLU A 247 2.70 8.08 39.16
C GLU A 247 2.25 9.55 39.13
#